data_0bf9e4267398d453f983ca065a794b30
#
_entry.id   0bf9e4267398d453f983ca065a794b30
#
_cell.length_a   1.000
_cell.length_b   1.000
_cell.length_c   1.000
_cell.angle_alpha   90.00
_cell.angle_beta   90.00
_cell.angle_gamma   90.00
#
_symmetry.space_group_name_H-M   'P 1'
#
loop_
_entity.id
_entity.type
_entity.pdbx_description
1 polymer ?
#
loop_
_entity_poly.entity_id
_entity_poly.type
_entity_poly.pdbx_seq_one_letter_code
_entity_poly.pdbx_strand_id
1 'polypeptide(L)'
;NEWGCIPVWGFANVTQSKNNFIKEGEKLFGYFPPADSLIINPIKITDQGFSDGKDHRKDLPAVYNNYVRVNGDTNYDPSMDNLRSLLFPLHITSFCICDALEEESYLDADQIIIVSASSKTAIGLAQGLKDSEQTPNIIGLTSSKNTDFVNELGCYDKVISVGQLIRLHRANAIKYRLIARKGAVGIQQRLQCGVIDPVQLKGE
;
A
#
# COMPACT_ATOMS: atom_id res chain seq x y z
N ASN A 1 -7.64 27.23 -15.35
CA ASN A 1 -7.46 26.06 -16.22
C ASN A 1 -8.50 25.01 -15.86
N GLU A 2 -9.20 24.49 -16.85
CA GLU A 2 -10.19 23.41 -16.68
C GLU A 2 -9.53 22.04 -16.43
N TRP A 3 -8.23 21.94 -16.63
CA TRP A 3 -7.46 20.70 -16.48
C TRP A 3 -6.58 20.76 -15.23
N GLY A 4 -6.71 19.75 -14.37
CA GLY A 4 -5.82 19.53 -13.22
C GLY A 4 -4.56 18.75 -13.61
N CYS A 5 -3.48 18.92 -12.84
CA CYS A 5 -2.31 18.05 -12.93
C CYS A 5 -2.50 16.85 -12.00
N ILE A 6 -2.18 15.65 -12.46
CA ILE A 6 -2.14 14.45 -11.62
C ILE A 6 -0.77 14.42 -10.94
N PRO A 7 -0.69 14.59 -9.60
CA PRO A 7 0.58 14.54 -8.88
C PRO A 7 1.18 13.14 -8.87
N VAL A 8 2.50 13.07 -8.63
CA VAL A 8 3.28 11.84 -8.65
C VAL A 8 4.15 11.73 -7.39
N TRP A 9 4.48 10.52 -6.99
CA TRP A 9 5.53 10.27 -6.02
C TRP A 9 6.89 10.38 -6.70
N GLY A 10 7.82 11.06 -6.04
CA GLY A 10 9.15 11.26 -6.61
C GLY A 10 10.03 12.14 -5.75
N PHE A 11 11.08 12.65 -6.35
CA PHE A 11 12.09 13.45 -5.69
C PHE A 11 12.13 14.87 -6.27
N ALA A 12 12.47 15.83 -5.39
CA ALA A 12 12.75 17.20 -5.78
C ALA A 12 13.94 17.74 -4.96
N ASN A 13 14.64 18.72 -5.51
CA ASN A 13 15.71 19.42 -4.80
C ASN A 13 15.22 20.80 -4.37
N VAL A 14 15.58 21.21 -3.16
CA VAL A 14 15.34 22.57 -2.68
C VAL A 14 16.26 23.53 -3.45
N THR A 15 15.69 24.37 -4.28
CA THR A 15 16.46 25.35 -5.07
C THR A 15 16.62 26.69 -4.37
N GLN A 16 15.65 27.05 -3.52
CA GLN A 16 15.67 28.25 -2.69
C GLN A 16 14.97 27.98 -1.37
N SER A 17 15.49 28.51 -0.28
CA SER A 17 14.88 28.40 1.04
C SER A 17 14.95 29.73 1.80
N LYS A 18 13.77 30.13 2.35
CA LYS A 18 13.69 31.20 3.35
C LYS A 18 13.67 30.65 4.79
N ASN A 19 13.72 29.33 4.93
CA ASN A 19 13.66 28.63 6.22
C ASN A 19 15.08 28.24 6.68
N ASN A 20 15.43 28.58 7.91
CA ASN A 20 16.77 28.30 8.44
C ASN A 20 17.07 26.82 8.65
N PHE A 21 16.02 25.98 8.78
CA PHE A 21 16.15 24.54 9.04
C PHE A 21 16.16 23.69 7.77
N ILE A 22 15.76 24.24 6.64
CA ILE A 22 15.77 23.55 5.34
C ILE A 22 16.77 24.26 4.44
N LYS A 23 17.78 23.51 3.97
CA LYS A 23 18.88 24.06 3.21
C LYS A 23 18.67 23.92 1.71
N GLU A 24 19.18 24.89 0.95
CA GLU A 24 19.29 24.74 -0.51
C GLU A 24 20.16 23.53 -0.85
N GLY A 25 19.79 22.80 -1.90
CA GLY A 25 20.42 21.55 -2.31
C GLY A 25 19.88 20.31 -1.59
N GLU A 26 19.05 20.44 -0.53
CA GLU A 26 18.44 19.27 0.09
C GLU A 26 17.53 18.53 -0.90
N LYS A 27 17.62 17.21 -0.91
CA LYS A 27 16.77 16.33 -1.68
C LYS A 27 15.59 15.86 -0.83
N LEU A 28 14.40 16.00 -1.39
CA LEU A 28 13.14 15.64 -0.74
C LEU A 28 12.46 14.52 -1.52
N PHE A 29 11.83 13.59 -0.80
CA PHE A 29 10.91 12.61 -1.36
C PHE A 29 9.48 12.93 -0.93
N GLY A 30 8.52 12.89 -1.85
CA GLY A 30 7.14 13.23 -1.54
C GLY A 30 6.21 13.15 -2.73
N TYR A 31 5.02 13.75 -2.56
CA TYR A 31 3.97 13.79 -3.57
C TYR A 31 3.94 15.16 -4.25
N PHE A 32 4.45 15.22 -5.48
CA PHE A 32 4.66 16.45 -6.22
C PHE A 32 3.75 16.57 -7.46
N PRO A 33 3.32 17.79 -7.84
CA PRO A 33 2.81 18.00 -9.18
C PRO A 33 3.94 17.82 -10.21
N PRO A 34 3.67 17.36 -11.43
CA PRO A 34 4.64 17.33 -12.52
C PRO A 34 4.84 18.77 -13.05
N ALA A 35 5.64 19.55 -12.35
CA ALA A 35 5.94 20.94 -12.63
C ALA A 35 7.41 21.23 -12.38
N ASP A 36 7.94 22.28 -13.01
CA ASP A 36 9.35 22.68 -12.87
C ASP A 36 9.70 23.12 -11.45
N SER A 37 8.73 23.65 -10.71
CA SER A 37 8.91 24.10 -9.34
C SER A 37 7.62 24.03 -8.52
N LEU A 38 7.77 23.89 -7.20
CA LEU A 38 6.70 23.95 -6.23
C LEU A 38 7.13 24.83 -5.06
N ILE A 39 6.27 25.77 -4.66
CA ILE A 39 6.48 26.55 -3.45
C ILE A 39 5.76 25.84 -2.32
N ILE A 40 6.52 25.45 -1.28
CA ILE A 40 6.02 24.76 -0.08
C ILE A 40 6.04 25.73 1.10
N ASN A 41 5.07 25.61 2.01
CA ASN A 41 5.08 26.27 3.31
C ASN A 41 5.42 25.22 4.40
N PRO A 42 6.72 25.01 4.76
CA PRO A 42 7.10 23.94 5.66
C PRO A 42 6.66 24.21 7.09
N ILE A 43 5.92 23.26 7.65
CA ILE A 43 5.49 23.21 9.06
C ILE A 43 5.87 21.86 9.67
N LYS A 44 5.90 21.74 10.99
CA LYS A 44 6.27 20.52 11.72
C LYS A 44 7.61 19.94 11.26
N ILE A 45 8.61 20.81 11.14
CA ILE A 45 9.94 20.45 10.61
C ILE A 45 10.67 19.60 11.64
N THR A 46 11.21 18.46 11.15
CA THR A 46 12.10 17.55 11.89
C THR A 46 13.34 17.25 11.04
N ASP A 47 14.28 16.49 11.57
CA ASP A 47 15.44 16.02 10.78
C ASP A 47 15.03 15.03 9.67
N GLN A 48 13.91 14.32 9.85
CA GLN A 48 13.43 13.31 8.90
C GLN A 48 12.48 13.89 7.84
N GLY A 49 11.81 15.01 8.11
CA GLY A 49 10.83 15.55 7.17
C GLY A 49 10.06 16.75 7.71
N PHE A 50 9.10 17.18 6.90
CA PHE A 50 8.18 18.27 7.25
C PHE A 50 6.85 18.11 6.49
N SER A 51 5.83 18.86 6.90
CA SER A 51 4.55 18.91 6.20
C SER A 51 4.39 20.24 5.45
N ASP A 52 3.63 20.26 4.35
CA ASP A 52 3.20 21.50 3.70
C ASP A 52 1.96 22.07 4.40
N GLY A 53 2.10 23.25 4.96
CA GLY A 53 1.04 23.97 5.67
C GLY A 53 0.20 24.89 4.80
N LYS A 54 0.18 24.75 3.48
CA LYS A 54 -0.66 25.58 2.59
C LYS A 54 -2.14 25.28 2.78
N ASP A 55 -2.98 26.31 2.83
CA ASP A 55 -4.41 26.19 3.10
C ASP A 55 -5.15 25.24 2.15
N HIS A 56 -4.83 25.25 0.87
CA HIS A 56 -5.47 24.37 -0.12
C HIS A 56 -5.13 22.89 0.03
N ARG A 57 -4.18 22.55 0.89
CA ARG A 57 -3.73 21.18 1.17
C ARG A 57 -4.16 20.66 2.53
N LYS A 58 -4.76 21.49 3.38
CA LYS A 58 -5.11 21.17 4.78
C LYS A 58 -6.05 19.98 4.93
N ASP A 59 -6.93 19.78 3.96
CA ASP A 59 -7.95 18.72 3.97
C ASP A 59 -7.44 17.39 3.33
N LEU A 60 -6.20 17.38 2.81
CA LEU A 60 -5.59 16.16 2.29
C LEU A 60 -5.08 15.27 3.42
N PRO A 61 -5.13 13.94 3.25
CA PRO A 61 -4.47 13.02 4.17
C PRO A 61 -3.00 13.36 4.35
N ALA A 62 -2.49 13.22 5.57
CA ALA A 62 -1.12 13.64 5.94
C ALA A 62 -0.04 13.04 5.02
N VAL A 63 -0.24 11.81 4.54
CA VAL A 63 0.70 11.12 3.64
C VAL A 63 0.99 11.91 2.36
N TYR A 64 0.03 12.68 1.84
CA TYR A 64 0.20 13.50 0.63
C TYR A 64 0.80 14.88 0.90
N ASN A 65 0.87 15.29 2.17
CA ASN A 65 1.40 16.58 2.59
C ASN A 65 2.78 16.50 3.24
N ASN A 66 3.25 15.28 3.54
CA ASN A 66 4.54 15.08 4.18
C ASN A 66 5.64 14.90 3.12
N TYR A 67 6.75 15.57 3.37
CA TYR A 67 7.96 15.48 2.57
C TYR A 67 9.08 14.92 3.44
N VAL A 68 9.69 13.83 2.98
CA VAL A 68 10.82 13.18 3.66
C VAL A 68 12.11 13.87 3.23
N ARG A 69 12.95 14.26 4.18
CA ARG A 69 14.30 14.78 3.95
C ARG A 69 15.23 13.59 3.75
N VAL A 70 15.72 13.42 2.54
CA VAL A 70 16.54 12.26 2.18
C VAL A 70 17.80 12.14 3.05
N ASN A 71 18.40 13.26 3.42
CA ASN A 71 19.58 13.29 4.30
C ASN A 71 19.32 12.81 5.73
N GLY A 72 18.06 12.78 6.16
CA GLY A 72 17.64 12.25 7.45
C GLY A 72 17.29 10.76 7.41
N ASP A 73 17.30 10.14 6.23
CA ASP A 73 17.00 8.72 6.02
C ASP A 73 18.31 7.92 5.99
N THR A 74 18.62 7.25 7.09
CA THR A 74 19.88 6.47 7.23
C THR A 74 19.98 5.27 6.29
N ASN A 75 18.86 4.83 5.72
CA ASN A 75 18.79 3.72 4.78
C ASN A 75 18.64 4.18 3.33
N TYR A 76 18.84 5.48 3.06
CA TYR A 76 18.71 6.01 1.72
C TYR A 76 19.81 5.52 0.79
N ASP A 77 19.40 4.95 -0.34
CA ASP A 77 20.25 4.57 -1.45
C ASP A 77 19.78 5.28 -2.73
N PRO A 78 20.59 6.19 -3.30
CA PRO A 78 20.24 6.90 -4.53
C PRO A 78 19.96 6.00 -5.73
N SER A 79 20.56 4.81 -5.80
CA SER A 79 20.32 3.84 -6.87
C SER A 79 18.88 3.30 -6.88
N MET A 80 18.19 3.41 -5.75
CA MET A 80 16.83 2.94 -5.55
C MET A 80 15.75 4.02 -5.78
N ASP A 81 16.10 5.23 -6.18
CA ASP A 81 15.16 6.35 -6.34
C ASP A 81 13.96 6.01 -7.24
N ASN A 82 14.23 5.40 -8.39
CA ASN A 82 13.18 5.03 -9.34
C ASN A 82 12.24 3.97 -8.76
N LEU A 83 12.80 2.98 -8.08
CA LEU A 83 12.02 1.93 -7.43
C LEU A 83 11.23 2.49 -6.25
N ARG A 84 11.82 3.39 -5.44
CA ARG A 84 11.13 4.06 -4.34
C ARG A 84 9.94 4.88 -4.87
N SER A 85 10.12 5.65 -5.92
CA SER A 85 9.03 6.43 -6.53
C SER A 85 7.88 5.55 -7.04
N LEU A 86 8.21 4.39 -7.63
CA LEU A 86 7.23 3.45 -8.17
C LEU A 86 6.52 2.62 -7.10
N LEU A 87 7.29 2.12 -6.11
CA LEU A 87 6.79 1.10 -5.17
C LEU A 87 6.28 1.67 -3.86
N PHE A 88 6.73 2.85 -3.44
CA PHE A 88 6.36 3.44 -2.16
C PHE A 88 4.85 3.50 -1.91
N PRO A 89 4.00 4.01 -2.85
CA PRO A 89 2.56 4.07 -2.60
C PRO A 89 1.89 2.69 -2.51
N LEU A 90 2.48 1.69 -3.14
CA LEU A 90 2.00 0.31 -3.09
C LEU A 90 2.43 -0.37 -1.79
N HIS A 91 3.69 -0.14 -1.40
CA HIS A 91 4.27 -0.69 -0.18
C HIS A 91 3.59 -0.12 1.08
N ILE A 92 3.37 1.19 1.16
CA ILE A 92 2.67 1.80 2.30
C ILE A 92 1.25 1.24 2.46
N THR A 93 0.56 0.94 1.35
CA THR A 93 -0.74 0.29 1.39
C THR A 93 -0.65 -1.11 1.98
N SER A 94 0.34 -1.91 1.55
CA SER A 94 0.58 -3.26 2.06
C SER A 94 0.93 -3.23 3.54
N PHE A 95 1.82 -2.33 3.93
CA PHE A 95 2.23 -2.13 5.33
C PHE A 95 1.05 -1.78 6.23
N CYS A 96 0.23 -0.79 5.86
CA CYS A 96 -0.95 -0.42 6.65
C CYS A 96 -1.99 -1.54 6.77
N ILE A 97 -2.08 -2.42 5.76
CA ILE A 97 -2.98 -3.59 5.84
C ILE A 97 -2.40 -4.64 6.78
N CYS A 98 -1.08 -4.90 6.72
CA CYS A 98 -0.43 -5.80 7.67
C CYS A 98 -0.63 -5.33 9.11
N ASP A 99 -0.29 -4.08 9.40
CA ASP A 99 -0.40 -3.44 10.70
C ASP A 99 -1.83 -3.56 11.26
N ALA A 100 -2.84 -3.21 10.46
CA ALA A 100 -4.24 -3.34 10.86
C ALA A 100 -4.70 -4.79 11.08
N LEU A 101 -4.17 -5.76 10.34
CA LEU A 101 -4.49 -7.17 10.54
C LEU A 101 -3.83 -7.71 11.82
N GLU A 102 -2.60 -7.30 12.11
CA GLU A 102 -1.89 -7.65 13.33
C GLU A 102 -2.57 -7.08 14.58
N GLU A 103 -2.95 -5.78 14.57
CA GLU A 103 -3.69 -5.14 15.66
C GLU A 103 -5.00 -5.86 16.00
N GLU A 104 -5.71 -6.37 15.00
CA GLU A 104 -6.97 -7.12 15.17
C GLU A 104 -6.75 -8.64 15.32
N SER A 105 -5.52 -9.09 15.61
CA SER A 105 -5.16 -10.53 15.75
C SER A 105 -5.69 -11.36 14.57
N TYR A 106 -5.57 -10.82 13.35
CA TYR A 106 -6.04 -11.44 12.10
C TYR A 106 -7.53 -11.84 12.13
N LEU A 107 -8.33 -11.23 13.02
CA LEU A 107 -9.76 -11.50 13.21
C LEU A 107 -10.04 -12.99 13.55
N ASP A 108 -9.16 -13.64 14.29
CA ASP A 108 -9.19 -15.06 14.62
C ASP A 108 -9.30 -15.97 13.38
N ALA A 109 -8.76 -15.54 12.24
CA ALA A 109 -8.82 -16.31 11.02
C ALA A 109 -7.71 -17.38 10.97
N ASP A 110 -8.04 -18.59 10.54
CA ASP A 110 -7.06 -19.66 10.27
C ASP A 110 -6.34 -19.45 8.92
N GLN A 111 -6.96 -18.67 8.02
CA GLN A 111 -6.47 -18.47 6.66
C GLN A 111 -6.78 -17.07 6.17
N ILE A 112 -5.85 -16.47 5.43
CA ILE A 112 -6.02 -15.20 4.73
C ILE A 112 -5.95 -15.45 3.22
N ILE A 113 -6.99 -15.06 2.48
CA ILE A 113 -6.98 -15.13 1.03
C ILE A 113 -6.67 -13.76 0.44
N ILE A 114 -5.56 -13.66 -0.27
CA ILE A 114 -5.14 -12.46 -0.96
C ILE A 114 -5.50 -12.61 -2.45
N VAL A 115 -6.46 -11.80 -2.91
CA VAL A 115 -6.86 -11.77 -4.32
C VAL A 115 -5.89 -10.96 -5.17
N SER A 116 -5.86 -11.24 -6.48
CA SER A 116 -4.88 -10.62 -7.40
C SER A 116 -3.45 -10.82 -6.93
N ALA A 117 -3.11 -12.03 -6.49
CA ALA A 117 -1.86 -12.38 -5.83
C ALA A 117 -0.59 -12.05 -6.63
N SER A 118 -0.70 -11.79 -7.94
CA SER A 118 0.39 -11.32 -8.80
C SER A 118 0.59 -9.80 -8.80
N SER A 119 -0.26 -9.03 -8.11
CA SER A 119 -0.10 -7.57 -8.04
C SER A 119 0.95 -7.17 -7.01
N LYS A 120 1.63 -6.05 -7.23
CA LYS A 120 2.70 -5.55 -6.35
C LYS A 120 2.22 -5.34 -4.91
N THR A 121 1.02 -4.79 -4.73
CA THR A 121 0.43 -4.60 -3.38
C THR A 121 0.14 -5.95 -2.72
N ALA A 122 -0.39 -6.94 -3.46
CA ALA A 122 -0.66 -8.27 -2.92
C ALA A 122 0.63 -9.00 -2.51
N ILE A 123 1.68 -8.89 -3.33
CA ILE A 123 3.00 -9.46 -3.05
C ILE A 123 3.59 -8.81 -1.79
N GLY A 124 3.57 -7.47 -1.71
CA GLY A 124 4.05 -6.75 -0.52
C GLY A 124 3.28 -7.09 0.75
N LEU A 125 1.95 -7.28 0.65
CA LEU A 125 1.11 -7.73 1.76
C LEU A 125 1.48 -9.16 2.18
N ALA A 126 1.58 -10.09 1.24
CA ALA A 126 1.91 -11.48 1.54
C ALA A 126 3.30 -11.59 2.17
N GLN A 127 4.29 -10.84 1.68
CA GLN A 127 5.63 -10.81 2.25
C GLN A 127 5.62 -10.26 3.68
N GLY A 128 4.96 -9.11 3.92
CA GLY A 128 4.87 -8.52 5.25
C GLY A 128 4.19 -9.45 6.27
N LEU A 129 3.11 -10.11 5.85
CA LEU A 129 2.45 -11.11 6.69
C LEU A 129 3.36 -12.30 6.99
N LYS A 130 4.13 -12.78 6.01
CA LYS A 130 5.04 -13.92 6.18
C LYS A 130 6.19 -13.64 7.14
N ASP A 131 6.61 -12.38 7.25
CA ASP A 131 7.67 -11.95 8.15
C ASP A 131 7.20 -11.85 9.62
N SER A 132 5.89 -11.97 9.88
CA SER A 132 5.29 -11.95 11.21
C SER A 132 5.24 -13.36 11.84
N GLU A 133 5.44 -13.45 13.18
CA GLU A 133 5.61 -14.75 13.88
C GLU A 133 4.32 -15.57 14.05
N GLN A 134 3.14 -14.97 13.94
CA GLN A 134 1.85 -15.61 14.24
C GLN A 134 0.82 -15.45 13.13
N THR A 135 1.25 -15.59 11.89
CA THR A 135 0.40 -15.34 10.74
C THR A 135 -0.47 -16.54 10.39
N PRO A 136 -1.76 -16.38 10.07
CA PRO A 136 -2.60 -17.41 9.46
C PRO A 136 -2.03 -17.88 8.12
N ASN A 137 -2.45 -19.06 7.64
CA ASN A 137 -2.04 -19.54 6.32
C ASN A 137 -2.40 -18.54 5.22
N ILE A 138 -1.43 -18.13 4.40
CA ILE A 138 -1.58 -17.14 3.36
C ILE A 138 -1.88 -17.83 2.03
N ILE A 139 -3.07 -17.60 1.49
CA ILE A 139 -3.51 -18.20 0.22
C ILE A 139 -3.54 -17.12 -0.86
N GLY A 140 -2.72 -17.29 -1.90
CA GLY A 140 -2.73 -16.43 -3.07
C GLY A 140 -3.79 -16.87 -4.09
N LEU A 141 -4.75 -16.00 -4.43
CA LEU A 141 -5.71 -16.24 -5.49
C LEU A 141 -5.35 -15.41 -6.72
N THR A 142 -5.11 -16.10 -7.85
CA THR A 142 -4.68 -15.46 -9.09
C THR A 142 -5.33 -16.08 -10.33
N SER A 143 -5.05 -15.53 -11.52
CA SER A 143 -5.46 -16.16 -12.78
C SER A 143 -4.58 -17.38 -13.07
N SER A 144 -5.11 -18.36 -13.83
CA SER A 144 -4.36 -19.59 -14.16
C SER A 144 -3.02 -19.31 -14.84
N LYS A 145 -2.94 -18.24 -15.64
CA LYS A 145 -1.70 -17.85 -16.34
C LYS A 145 -0.60 -17.31 -15.43
N ASN A 146 -0.95 -16.87 -14.22
CA ASN A 146 0.00 -16.28 -13.27
C ASN A 146 0.35 -17.23 -12.11
N THR A 147 -0.18 -18.46 -12.11
CA THR A 147 -0.03 -19.40 -11.00
C THR A 147 1.43 -19.75 -10.75
N ASP A 148 2.19 -20.06 -11.82
CA ASP A 148 3.60 -20.42 -11.72
C ASP A 148 4.43 -19.26 -11.19
N PHE A 149 4.26 -18.07 -11.76
CA PHE A 149 4.92 -16.86 -11.29
C PHE A 149 4.65 -16.61 -9.79
N VAL A 150 3.39 -16.73 -9.36
CA VAL A 150 3.03 -16.46 -7.94
C VAL A 150 3.58 -17.56 -7.01
N ASN A 151 3.64 -18.81 -7.44
CA ASN A 151 4.29 -19.88 -6.69
C ASN A 151 5.80 -19.64 -6.51
N GLU A 152 6.48 -19.18 -7.57
CA GLU A 152 7.92 -18.89 -7.53
C GLU A 152 8.30 -17.75 -6.57
N LEU A 153 7.37 -16.84 -6.26
CA LEU A 153 7.59 -15.77 -5.28
C LEU A 153 7.86 -16.29 -3.86
N GLY A 154 7.33 -17.46 -3.51
CA GLY A 154 7.54 -18.11 -2.22
C GLY A 154 6.94 -17.39 -1.01
N CYS A 155 6.14 -16.31 -1.19
CA CYS A 155 5.50 -15.56 -0.12
C CYS A 155 4.08 -16.03 0.24
N TYR A 156 3.54 -17.01 -0.46
CA TYR A 156 2.24 -17.64 -0.21
C TYR A 156 2.43 -19.09 0.24
N ASP A 157 1.65 -19.55 1.22
CA ASP A 157 1.65 -20.97 1.63
C ASP A 157 0.95 -21.84 0.60
N LYS A 158 -0.02 -21.26 -0.12
CA LYS A 158 -0.74 -21.93 -1.20
C LYS A 158 -1.17 -20.93 -2.27
N VAL A 159 -1.07 -21.33 -3.52
CA VAL A 159 -1.59 -20.55 -4.66
C VAL A 159 -2.73 -21.32 -5.32
N ILE A 160 -3.84 -20.63 -5.56
CA ILE A 160 -5.06 -21.20 -6.16
C ILE A 160 -5.46 -20.33 -7.35
N SER A 161 -5.79 -20.97 -8.48
CA SER A 161 -6.41 -20.22 -9.57
C SER A 161 -7.90 -19.98 -9.31
N VAL A 162 -8.45 -18.90 -9.88
CA VAL A 162 -9.88 -18.60 -9.81
C VAL A 162 -10.74 -19.80 -10.24
N GLY A 163 -10.32 -20.50 -11.30
CA GLY A 163 -11.02 -21.69 -11.78
C GLY A 163 -10.99 -22.87 -10.80
N GLN A 164 -9.91 -23.01 -10.03
CA GLN A 164 -9.83 -24.01 -8.94
C GLN A 164 -10.72 -23.62 -7.77
N LEU A 165 -10.73 -22.33 -7.38
CA LEU A 165 -11.58 -21.83 -6.31
C LEU A 165 -13.06 -22.12 -6.59
N ILE A 166 -13.54 -21.82 -7.80
CA ILE A 166 -14.93 -22.10 -8.22
C ILE A 166 -15.27 -23.59 -8.11
N ARG A 167 -14.35 -24.47 -8.51
CA ARG A 167 -14.54 -25.93 -8.40
C ARG A 167 -14.63 -26.38 -6.94
N LEU A 168 -13.75 -25.88 -6.09
CA LEU A 168 -13.73 -26.20 -4.66
C LEU A 168 -14.97 -25.70 -3.94
N HIS A 169 -15.45 -24.51 -4.29
CA HIS A 169 -16.70 -23.95 -3.75
C HIS A 169 -17.91 -24.82 -4.14
N ARG A 170 -18.03 -25.23 -5.42
CA ARG A 170 -19.10 -26.12 -5.88
C ARG A 170 -19.09 -27.49 -5.19
N ALA A 171 -17.92 -27.94 -4.76
CA ALA A 171 -17.76 -29.20 -4.02
C ALA A 171 -18.01 -29.08 -2.50
N ASN A 172 -18.44 -27.91 -1.99
CA ASN A 172 -18.56 -27.59 -0.56
C ASN A 172 -17.32 -27.91 0.29
N ALA A 173 -16.13 -27.89 -0.34
CA ALA A 173 -14.90 -28.35 0.28
C ALA A 173 -14.19 -27.28 1.11
N ILE A 174 -14.63 -25.99 1.08
CA ILE A 174 -13.91 -24.90 1.74
C ILE A 174 -14.87 -23.87 2.33
N LYS A 175 -14.68 -23.53 3.60
CA LYS A 175 -15.30 -22.37 4.25
C LYS A 175 -14.27 -21.23 4.27
N TYR A 176 -14.65 -20.02 3.83
CA TYR A 176 -13.78 -18.86 3.78
C TYR A 176 -14.28 -17.71 4.65
N ARG A 177 -13.37 -16.99 5.31
CA ARG A 177 -13.56 -15.58 5.62
C ARG A 177 -12.90 -14.76 4.51
N LEU A 178 -13.70 -13.99 3.77
CA LEU A 178 -13.20 -13.14 2.69
C LEU A 178 -13.03 -11.71 3.21
N ILE A 179 -11.81 -11.19 3.14
CA ILE A 179 -11.55 -9.76 3.32
C ILE A 179 -11.81 -9.08 1.98
N ALA A 180 -13.00 -8.53 1.79
CA ALA A 180 -13.35 -7.80 0.58
C ALA A 180 -12.99 -6.32 0.73
N ARG A 181 -12.15 -5.82 -0.18
CA ARG A 181 -11.85 -4.40 -0.32
C ARG A 181 -12.96 -3.72 -1.12
N LYS A 182 -13.79 -2.89 -0.50
CA LYS A 182 -14.51 -1.83 -1.23
C LYS A 182 -13.53 -0.68 -1.47
N GLY A 183 -13.40 -0.28 -2.73
CA GLY A 183 -12.58 0.77 -3.31
C GLY A 183 -11.80 1.72 -2.39
N ALA A 184 -10.64 2.15 -2.85
CA ALA A 184 -9.72 3.03 -2.15
C ALA A 184 -10.30 4.44 -1.94
N VAL A 185 -11.16 4.58 -0.95
CA VAL A 185 -11.60 5.88 -0.43
C VAL A 185 -11.53 5.79 1.09
N GLY A 186 -10.46 6.35 1.65
CA GLY A 186 -10.28 6.61 3.07
C GLY A 186 -9.78 5.40 3.89
N ILE A 187 -8.55 5.50 4.36
CA ILE A 187 -7.93 4.63 5.39
C ILE A 187 -8.67 4.70 6.75
N GLN A 188 -9.78 5.43 6.84
CA GLN A 188 -10.63 5.57 8.03
C GLN A 188 -11.88 4.68 8.05
N GLN A 189 -12.14 3.87 7.01
CA GLN A 189 -13.25 2.92 7.09
C GLN A 189 -12.71 1.56 7.54
N ARG A 190 -13.16 1.13 8.72
CA ARG A 190 -12.92 -0.19 9.29
C ARG A 190 -13.01 -1.26 8.21
N LEU A 191 -12.01 -2.13 8.13
CA LEU A 191 -12.08 -3.36 7.35
C LEU A 191 -13.36 -4.09 7.73
N GLN A 192 -14.34 -4.10 6.85
CA GLN A 192 -15.54 -4.91 7.06
C GLN A 192 -15.23 -6.34 6.61
N CYS A 193 -14.95 -7.19 7.58
CA CYS A 193 -14.92 -8.63 7.36
C CYS A 193 -16.34 -9.14 7.20
N GLY A 194 -16.65 -9.70 6.04
CA GLY A 194 -17.88 -10.42 5.78
C GLY A 194 -17.64 -11.92 5.78
N VAL A 195 -18.38 -12.66 6.60
CA VAL A 195 -18.54 -14.10 6.40
C VAL A 195 -19.54 -14.27 5.26
N ILE A 196 -19.10 -14.78 4.12
CA ILE A 196 -20.03 -15.14 3.04
C ILE A 196 -20.55 -16.53 3.37
N ASP A 197 -21.82 -16.59 3.84
CA ASP A 197 -22.54 -17.85 3.97
C ASP A 197 -22.76 -18.42 2.55
N PRO A 198 -22.37 -19.69 2.28
CA PRO A 198 -22.55 -20.33 0.98
C PRO A 198 -24.00 -20.35 0.47
N VAL A 199 -24.99 -20.13 1.34
CA VAL A 199 -26.41 -20.15 0.98
C VAL A 199 -26.86 -18.87 0.26
N GLN A 200 -26.14 -17.74 0.38
CA GLN A 200 -26.55 -16.47 -0.25
C GLN A 200 -26.11 -16.32 -1.73
N LEU A 201 -25.37 -17.27 -2.28
CA LEU A 201 -24.98 -17.27 -3.70
C LEU A 201 -25.91 -18.09 -4.61
N LYS A 202 -27.09 -18.48 -4.12
CA LYS A 202 -28.16 -19.05 -4.93
C LYS A 202 -29.17 -17.95 -5.26
N GLY A 203 -28.87 -17.13 -6.23
CA GLY A 203 -29.78 -16.12 -6.73
C GLY A 203 -29.27 -15.55 -8.03
N GLU A 204 -29.89 -16.02 -9.11
CA GLU A 204 -29.95 -15.54 -10.50
C GLU A 204 -28.67 -15.71 -11.33
#